data_9baf2764b26f9dc1f032f21c5839e077
#
_entry.id   9baf2764b26f9dc1f032f21c5839e077
#
_cell.length_a   1.000
_cell.length_b   1.000
_cell.length_c   1.000
_cell.angle_alpha   90.00
_cell.angle_beta   90.00
_cell.angle_gamma   90.00
#
_symmetry.space_group_name_H-M   'P 1'
#
loop_
_entity.id
_entity.type
_entity.pdbx_description
1 polymer ?
#
loop_
_entity_poly.entity_id
_entity_poly.type
_entity_poly.pdbx_seq_one_letter_code
_entity_poly.pdbx_strand_id
1 'polypeptide(L)'
;RSGKVLYDGQEIEQLKDLQSVKEVGYLFQNPSAQMVMDTVWHEIAFGLENLRMPYEQMKRTVAEIVNYFDLQKIYHEDTDKLSGGQKQLVNLAAVMAMHPKVLILDEPTAQLDPAARKDFLVMIQKLHKEFGLTIILTSHNLEDVMEMSDECVILDDGKVIEQGNPKEVARHLQKIHHPLEQSLPQILRLEEKFQIELTFSMEEAREQIRKKEYQLIKKTHFEGKTVLSISHLYAGYEKEKDVLSNLSV
;
A
#
# COMPACT_ATOMS: atom_id res chain seq x y z
N ARG A 1 -7.38 -27.52 7.67
CA ARG A 1 -7.66 -26.58 6.59
C ARG A 1 -8.25 -27.33 5.41
N SER A 2 -9.32 -26.85 4.80
CA SER A 2 -9.97 -27.47 3.63
C SER A 2 -10.27 -26.36 2.63
N GLY A 3 -10.26 -26.69 1.33
CA GLY A 3 -10.47 -25.75 0.23
C GLY A 3 -9.43 -25.95 -0.86
N LYS A 4 -9.64 -25.29 -1.99
CA LYS A 4 -8.74 -25.34 -3.14
C LYS A 4 -8.42 -23.92 -3.55
N VAL A 5 -7.16 -23.68 -3.88
CA VAL A 5 -6.70 -22.44 -4.51
C VAL A 5 -6.41 -22.76 -5.97
N LEU A 6 -7.06 -22.02 -6.86
CA LEU A 6 -6.88 -22.20 -8.29
C LEU A 6 -6.12 -21.00 -8.88
N TYR A 7 -5.13 -21.28 -9.70
CA TYR A 7 -4.44 -20.33 -10.53
C TYR A 7 -4.68 -20.72 -11.99
N ASP A 8 -5.28 -19.85 -12.75
CA ASP A 8 -5.66 -20.06 -14.17
C ASP A 8 -6.39 -21.42 -14.38
N GLY A 9 -7.32 -21.73 -13.46
CA GLY A 9 -8.14 -22.95 -13.48
C GLY A 9 -7.44 -24.21 -13.00
N GLN A 10 -6.16 -24.18 -12.62
CA GLN A 10 -5.40 -25.29 -12.08
C GLN A 10 -5.18 -25.14 -10.58
N GLU A 11 -5.21 -26.25 -9.82
CA GLU A 11 -4.88 -26.21 -8.41
C GLU A 11 -3.41 -25.76 -8.24
N ILE A 12 -3.17 -24.77 -7.37
CA ILE A 12 -1.84 -24.19 -7.17
C ILE A 12 -0.81 -25.25 -6.73
N GLU A 13 -1.26 -26.27 -5.99
CA GLU A 13 -0.42 -27.40 -5.55
C GLU A 13 0.04 -28.30 -6.71
N GLN A 14 -0.62 -28.21 -7.87
CA GLN A 14 -0.26 -28.99 -9.06
C GLN A 14 0.66 -28.22 -10.02
N LEU A 15 0.88 -26.92 -9.76
CA LEU A 15 1.85 -26.13 -10.52
C LEU A 15 3.26 -26.64 -10.23
N LYS A 16 4.10 -26.67 -11.25
CA LYS A 16 5.52 -26.94 -11.04
C LYS A 16 6.11 -25.82 -10.19
N ASP A 17 6.90 -26.17 -9.18
CA ASP A 17 7.47 -25.25 -8.19
C ASP A 17 8.09 -23.99 -8.84
N LEU A 18 8.88 -24.15 -9.92
CA LEU A 18 9.51 -23.05 -10.64
C LEU A 18 8.49 -22.12 -11.34
N GLN A 19 7.35 -22.65 -11.78
CA GLN A 19 6.32 -21.83 -12.42
C GLN A 19 5.54 -21.02 -11.39
N SER A 20 5.16 -21.62 -10.27
CA SER A 20 4.47 -20.92 -9.19
C SER A 20 5.32 -19.80 -8.60
N VAL A 21 6.61 -20.07 -8.35
CA VAL A 21 7.57 -19.09 -7.85
C VAL A 21 7.77 -17.90 -8.81
N LYS A 22 7.75 -18.15 -10.11
CA LYS A 22 7.92 -17.11 -11.12
C LYS A 22 6.65 -16.28 -11.34
N GLU A 23 5.49 -16.93 -11.33
CA GLU A 23 4.24 -16.29 -11.74
C GLU A 23 3.48 -15.61 -10.59
N VAL A 24 3.74 -16.03 -9.34
CA VAL A 24 3.10 -15.48 -8.15
C VAL A 24 4.14 -14.85 -7.23
N GLY A 25 4.15 -13.54 -7.18
CA GLY A 25 4.97 -12.77 -6.25
C GLY A 25 4.26 -12.58 -4.91
N TYR A 26 5.00 -12.65 -3.81
CA TYR A 26 4.48 -12.43 -2.46
C TYR A 26 5.31 -11.37 -1.72
N LEU A 27 4.65 -10.43 -1.07
CA LEU A 27 5.28 -9.40 -0.27
C LEU A 27 4.77 -9.50 1.18
N PHE A 28 5.71 -9.66 2.11
CA PHE A 28 5.42 -9.86 3.53
C PHE A 28 5.05 -8.54 4.23
N GLN A 29 4.27 -8.66 5.29
CA GLN A 29 3.94 -7.56 6.19
C GLN A 29 5.20 -6.93 6.84
N ASN A 30 6.18 -7.75 7.20
CA ASN A 30 7.44 -7.28 7.78
C ASN A 30 8.54 -7.25 6.72
N PRO A 31 8.95 -6.06 6.23
CA PRO A 31 9.97 -5.95 5.19
C PRO A 31 11.31 -6.56 5.59
N SER A 32 11.72 -6.41 6.85
CA SER A 32 13.00 -6.93 7.33
C SER A 32 13.02 -8.46 7.43
N ALA A 33 11.86 -9.11 7.60
CA ALA A 33 11.77 -10.56 7.63
C ALA A 33 11.86 -11.20 6.23
N GLN A 34 11.62 -10.43 5.19
CA GLN A 34 11.70 -10.90 3.80
C GLN A 34 13.11 -10.76 3.23
N MET A 35 13.86 -9.77 3.69
CA MET A 35 15.23 -9.54 3.21
C MET A 35 16.17 -10.68 3.59
N VAL A 36 16.92 -11.19 2.61
CA VAL A 36 17.83 -12.32 2.73
C VAL A 36 19.28 -11.89 2.51
N MET A 37 19.50 -10.89 1.67
CA MET A 37 20.82 -10.43 1.25
C MET A 37 21.26 -9.16 2.01
N ASP A 38 22.55 -8.96 2.11
CA ASP A 38 23.18 -7.86 2.83
C ASP A 38 23.19 -6.53 2.07
N THR A 39 23.03 -6.54 0.75
CA THR A 39 23.02 -5.34 -0.09
C THR A 39 21.81 -5.31 -1.03
N VAL A 40 21.38 -4.09 -1.38
CA VAL A 40 20.18 -3.86 -2.22
C VAL A 40 20.27 -4.58 -3.57
N TRP A 41 21.38 -4.51 -4.25
CA TRP A 41 21.52 -5.12 -5.56
C TRP A 41 21.51 -6.66 -5.50
N HIS A 42 22.10 -7.24 -4.45
CA HIS A 42 22.03 -8.68 -4.23
C HIS A 42 20.62 -9.13 -3.90
N GLU A 43 19.88 -8.36 -3.11
CA GLU A 43 18.47 -8.66 -2.78
C GLU A 43 17.61 -8.69 -4.04
N ILE A 44 17.79 -7.74 -4.96
CA ILE A 44 17.04 -7.73 -6.23
C ILE A 44 17.49 -8.89 -7.14
N ALA A 45 18.75 -9.25 -7.14
CA ALA A 45 19.30 -10.34 -7.95
C ALA A 45 18.92 -11.74 -7.44
N PHE A 46 18.69 -11.89 -6.14
CA PHE A 46 18.53 -13.18 -5.48
C PHE A 46 17.49 -14.10 -6.11
N GLY A 47 16.29 -13.57 -6.40
CA GLY A 47 15.22 -14.32 -7.08
C GLY A 47 15.63 -14.80 -8.47
N LEU A 48 16.36 -13.96 -9.21
CA LEU A 48 16.84 -14.25 -10.56
C LEU A 48 17.92 -15.34 -10.55
N GLU A 49 18.80 -15.35 -9.55
CA GLU A 49 19.81 -16.37 -9.34
C GLU A 49 19.16 -17.74 -9.06
N ASN A 50 18.14 -17.77 -8.21
CA ASN A 50 17.37 -18.97 -7.91
C ASN A 50 16.66 -19.53 -9.17
N LEU A 51 16.23 -18.66 -10.07
CA LEU A 51 15.68 -19.03 -11.38
C LEU A 51 16.76 -19.43 -12.39
N ARG A 52 18.04 -19.44 -11.99
CA ARG A 52 19.20 -19.78 -12.83
C ARG A 52 19.29 -18.89 -14.07
N MET A 53 18.94 -17.61 -13.95
CA MET A 53 19.07 -16.65 -15.04
C MET A 53 20.54 -16.45 -15.39
N PRO A 54 20.91 -16.42 -16.70
CA PRO A 54 22.28 -16.12 -17.12
C PRO A 54 22.75 -14.75 -16.59
N TYR A 55 23.99 -14.64 -16.12
CA TYR A 55 24.54 -13.47 -15.47
C TYR A 55 24.31 -12.14 -16.23
N GLU A 56 24.58 -12.13 -17.54
CA GLU A 56 24.40 -10.95 -18.37
C GLU A 56 22.93 -10.51 -18.50
N GLN A 57 22.00 -11.46 -18.50
CA GLN A 57 20.56 -11.16 -18.51
C GLN A 57 20.13 -10.65 -17.13
N MET A 58 20.55 -11.30 -16.05
CA MET A 58 20.28 -10.89 -14.68
C MET A 58 20.74 -9.45 -14.44
N LYS A 59 21.98 -9.10 -14.85
CA LYS A 59 22.54 -7.76 -14.72
C LYS A 59 21.68 -6.71 -15.42
N ARG A 60 21.16 -7.01 -16.61
CA ARG A 60 20.25 -6.10 -17.35
C ARG A 60 18.93 -5.95 -16.60
N THR A 61 18.31 -7.06 -16.21
CA THR A 61 17.04 -7.04 -15.46
C THR A 61 17.16 -6.25 -14.16
N VAL A 62 18.23 -6.46 -13.39
CA VAL A 62 18.49 -5.69 -12.17
C VAL A 62 18.62 -4.20 -12.47
N ALA A 63 19.36 -3.82 -13.53
CA ALA A 63 19.51 -2.41 -13.90
C ALA A 63 18.18 -1.77 -14.33
N GLU A 64 17.34 -2.50 -15.08
CA GLU A 64 15.99 -2.04 -15.46
C GLU A 64 15.10 -1.82 -14.24
N ILE A 65 15.07 -2.77 -13.31
CA ILE A 65 14.30 -2.70 -12.06
C ILE A 65 14.78 -1.54 -11.18
N VAL A 66 16.08 -1.40 -10.99
CA VAL A 66 16.68 -0.30 -10.22
C VAL A 66 16.29 1.06 -10.80
N ASN A 67 16.27 1.20 -12.11
CA ASN A 67 15.81 2.42 -12.78
C ASN A 67 14.31 2.65 -12.62
N TYR A 68 13.51 1.61 -12.76
CA TYR A 68 12.06 1.72 -12.66
C TYR A 68 11.57 2.16 -11.27
N PHE A 69 12.24 1.64 -10.22
CA PHE A 69 11.92 1.93 -8.81
C PHE A 69 12.73 3.08 -8.20
N ASP A 70 13.55 3.79 -9.00
CA ASP A 70 14.40 4.91 -8.55
C ASP A 70 15.34 4.55 -7.38
N LEU A 71 15.94 3.35 -7.45
CA LEU A 71 16.79 2.79 -6.39
C LEU A 71 18.29 3.07 -6.59
N GLN A 72 18.70 3.87 -7.59
CA GLN A 72 20.10 4.09 -7.94
C GLN A 72 20.93 4.61 -6.76
N LYS A 73 20.35 5.49 -5.94
CA LYS A 73 21.03 6.12 -4.80
C LYS A 73 21.39 5.14 -3.68
N ILE A 74 20.60 4.07 -3.56
CA ILE A 74 20.76 3.06 -2.50
C ILE A 74 21.25 1.71 -3.03
N TYR A 75 21.56 1.61 -4.31
CA TYR A 75 21.92 0.37 -5.00
C TYR A 75 23.03 -0.44 -4.32
N HIS A 76 24.03 0.23 -3.74
CA HIS A 76 25.16 -0.38 -3.04
C HIS A 76 25.04 -0.34 -1.52
N GLU A 77 23.93 0.18 -0.99
CA GLU A 77 23.72 0.28 0.45
C GLU A 77 23.46 -1.09 1.08
N ASP A 78 23.84 -1.20 2.34
CA ASP A 78 23.49 -2.37 3.17
C ASP A 78 21.99 -2.35 3.47
N THR A 79 21.33 -3.48 3.33
CA THR A 79 19.89 -3.61 3.58
C THR A 79 19.49 -3.25 5.01
N ASP A 80 20.37 -3.49 5.98
CA ASP A 80 20.13 -3.14 7.39
C ASP A 80 20.04 -1.62 7.64
N LYS A 81 20.69 -0.82 6.80
CA LYS A 81 20.71 0.65 6.93
C LYS A 81 19.49 1.33 6.32
N LEU A 82 18.67 0.59 5.60
CA LEU A 82 17.49 1.13 4.92
C LEU A 82 16.37 1.46 5.90
N SER A 83 15.63 2.55 5.62
CA SER A 83 14.36 2.83 6.29
C SER A 83 13.32 1.75 5.97
N GLY A 84 12.26 1.65 6.79
CA GLY A 84 11.16 0.69 6.55
C GLY A 84 10.53 0.83 5.16
N GLY A 85 10.31 2.06 4.70
CA GLY A 85 9.78 2.34 3.36
C GLY A 85 10.74 1.92 2.24
N GLN A 86 12.05 2.17 2.42
CA GLN A 86 13.06 1.72 1.46
C GLN A 86 13.15 0.20 1.41
N LYS A 87 13.11 -0.49 2.56
CA LYS A 87 13.09 -1.96 2.62
C LYS A 87 11.88 -2.52 1.87
N GLN A 88 10.70 -1.94 2.09
CA GLN A 88 9.47 -2.38 1.41
C GLN A 88 9.55 -2.19 -0.11
N LEU A 89 10.11 -1.06 -0.55
CA LEU A 89 10.29 -0.77 -1.97
C LEU A 89 11.32 -1.71 -2.62
N VAL A 90 12.43 -2.02 -1.92
CA VAL A 90 13.44 -2.98 -2.40
C VAL A 90 12.87 -4.40 -2.49
N ASN A 91 12.10 -4.84 -1.50
CA ASN A 91 11.41 -6.14 -1.55
C ASN A 91 10.43 -6.22 -2.74
N LEU A 92 9.66 -5.15 -2.94
CA LEU A 92 8.77 -5.08 -4.11
C LEU A 92 9.56 -5.15 -5.43
N ALA A 93 10.66 -4.43 -5.53
CA ALA A 93 11.55 -4.45 -6.69
C ALA A 93 12.15 -5.85 -6.94
N ALA A 94 12.59 -6.54 -5.88
CA ALA A 94 13.09 -7.90 -5.96
C ALA A 94 12.04 -8.90 -6.48
N VAL A 95 10.80 -8.79 -5.99
CA VAL A 95 9.68 -9.60 -6.48
C VAL A 95 9.35 -9.27 -7.94
N MET A 96 9.31 -7.99 -8.30
CA MET A 96 9.01 -7.54 -9.66
C MET A 96 10.08 -7.90 -10.68
N ALA A 97 11.33 -8.08 -10.25
CA ALA A 97 12.42 -8.56 -11.11
C ALA A 97 12.14 -9.93 -11.73
N MET A 98 11.34 -10.77 -11.06
CA MET A 98 10.93 -12.09 -11.58
C MET A 98 9.78 -12.02 -12.59
N HIS A 99 9.22 -10.84 -12.85
CA HIS A 99 8.08 -10.60 -13.75
C HIS A 99 6.85 -11.45 -13.40
N PRO A 100 6.30 -11.35 -12.18
CA PRO A 100 5.12 -12.10 -11.78
C PRO A 100 3.89 -11.65 -12.57
N LYS A 101 2.86 -12.50 -12.64
CA LYS A 101 1.53 -12.18 -13.16
C LYS A 101 0.55 -11.82 -12.05
N VAL A 102 0.75 -12.42 -10.88
CA VAL A 102 -0.03 -12.16 -9.67
C VAL A 102 0.91 -11.64 -8.59
N LEU A 103 0.48 -10.60 -7.90
CA LEU A 103 1.21 -10.02 -6.77
C LEU A 103 0.31 -10.06 -5.53
N ILE A 104 0.75 -10.78 -4.50
CA ILE A 104 0.06 -10.87 -3.22
C ILE A 104 0.81 -10.00 -2.22
N LEU A 105 0.11 -9.03 -1.63
CA LEU A 105 0.64 -8.04 -0.71
C LEU A 105 -0.05 -8.19 0.64
N ASP A 106 0.67 -8.67 1.65
CA ASP A 106 0.13 -8.90 2.97
C ASP A 106 0.43 -7.70 3.89
N GLU A 107 -0.61 -6.86 4.14
CA GLU A 107 -0.50 -5.64 4.94
C GLU A 107 0.75 -4.77 4.61
N PRO A 108 1.01 -4.48 3.32
CA PRO A 108 2.31 -3.97 2.87
C PRO A 108 2.64 -2.56 3.38
N THR A 109 1.66 -1.86 3.91
CA THR A 109 1.79 -0.47 4.39
C THR A 109 1.75 -0.34 5.91
N ALA A 110 1.60 -1.45 6.65
CA ALA A 110 1.38 -1.42 8.10
C ALA A 110 2.55 -0.78 8.90
N GLN A 111 3.78 -0.90 8.39
CA GLN A 111 4.99 -0.39 9.05
C GLN A 111 5.53 0.91 8.41
N LEU A 112 4.78 1.52 7.49
CA LEU A 112 5.20 2.71 6.77
C LEU A 112 4.66 3.98 7.43
N ASP A 113 5.47 5.04 7.43
CA ASP A 113 4.98 6.37 7.72
C ASP A 113 3.98 6.85 6.65
N PRO A 114 3.17 7.88 6.92
CA PRO A 114 2.11 8.30 6.00
C PRO A 114 2.61 8.70 4.61
N ALA A 115 3.81 9.28 4.49
CA ALA A 115 4.36 9.68 3.19
C ALA A 115 4.81 8.45 2.39
N ALA A 116 5.63 7.58 3.00
CA ALA A 116 6.07 6.33 2.38
C ALA A 116 4.89 5.41 2.00
N ARG A 117 3.84 5.37 2.83
CA ARG A 117 2.60 4.63 2.55
C ARG A 117 1.95 5.11 1.26
N LYS A 118 1.76 6.42 1.12
CA LYS A 118 1.16 7.01 -0.06
C LYS A 118 1.98 6.72 -1.32
N ASP A 119 3.29 6.92 -1.25
CA ASP A 119 4.19 6.68 -2.38
C ASP A 119 4.19 5.20 -2.79
N PHE A 120 4.15 4.28 -1.81
CA PHE A 120 4.05 2.85 -2.06
C PHE A 120 2.74 2.47 -2.77
N LEU A 121 1.59 2.98 -2.33
CA LEU A 121 0.30 2.71 -2.96
C LEU A 121 0.21 3.28 -4.38
N VAL A 122 0.78 4.47 -4.61
CA VAL A 122 0.90 5.03 -5.97
C VAL A 122 1.75 4.12 -6.86
N MET A 123 2.84 3.56 -6.33
CA MET A 123 3.67 2.60 -7.06
C MET A 123 2.88 1.32 -7.39
N ILE A 124 2.10 0.78 -6.46
CA ILE A 124 1.26 -0.41 -6.70
C ILE A 124 0.22 -0.14 -7.81
N GLN A 125 -0.45 1.02 -7.79
CA GLN A 125 -1.38 1.40 -8.87
C GLN A 125 -0.67 1.53 -10.22
N LYS A 126 0.54 2.09 -10.24
CA LYS A 126 1.35 2.21 -11.45
C LYS A 126 1.69 0.83 -12.02
N LEU A 127 2.15 -0.10 -11.17
CA LEU A 127 2.45 -1.48 -11.57
C LEU A 127 1.23 -2.20 -12.15
N HIS A 128 0.08 -2.08 -11.51
CA HIS A 128 -1.17 -2.65 -12.02
C HIS A 128 -1.51 -2.13 -13.43
N LYS A 129 -1.46 -0.81 -13.62
CA LYS A 129 -1.81 -0.16 -14.90
C LYS A 129 -0.82 -0.45 -16.02
N GLU A 130 0.47 -0.47 -15.73
CA GLU A 130 1.52 -0.61 -16.74
C GLU A 130 1.77 -2.07 -17.14
N PHE A 131 1.69 -3.00 -16.18
CA PHE A 131 2.00 -4.41 -16.43
C PHE A 131 0.77 -5.33 -16.46
N GLY A 132 -0.43 -4.81 -16.19
CA GLY A 132 -1.65 -5.62 -16.16
C GLY A 132 -1.64 -6.70 -15.07
N LEU A 133 -0.96 -6.46 -13.96
CA LEU A 133 -0.84 -7.42 -12.85
C LEU A 133 -2.18 -7.64 -12.17
N THR A 134 -2.47 -8.89 -11.81
CA THR A 134 -3.49 -9.17 -10.81
C THR A 134 -2.89 -8.93 -9.43
N ILE A 135 -3.47 -8.01 -8.66
CA ILE A 135 -2.96 -7.66 -7.33
C ILE A 135 -3.99 -8.06 -6.28
N ILE A 136 -3.57 -8.86 -5.30
CA ILE A 136 -4.33 -9.19 -4.10
C ILE A 136 -3.66 -8.51 -2.93
N LEU A 137 -4.36 -7.56 -2.30
CA LEU A 137 -3.82 -6.77 -1.20
C LEU A 137 -4.69 -6.95 0.04
N THR A 138 -4.09 -7.35 1.17
CA THR A 138 -4.76 -7.32 2.47
C THR A 138 -4.48 -5.99 3.18
N SER A 139 -5.48 -5.41 3.81
CA SER A 139 -5.33 -4.20 4.63
C SER A 139 -6.44 -4.09 5.66
N HIS A 140 -6.10 -3.60 6.85
CA HIS A 140 -7.07 -3.16 7.84
C HIS A 140 -7.45 -1.68 7.69
N ASN A 141 -6.76 -0.93 6.84
CA ASN A 141 -7.04 0.47 6.54
C ASN A 141 -7.80 0.61 5.21
N LEU A 142 -9.12 0.63 5.30
CA LEU A 142 -9.99 0.71 4.13
C LEU A 142 -9.85 2.05 3.39
N GLU A 143 -9.47 3.13 4.09
CA GLU A 143 -9.28 4.46 3.48
C GLU A 143 -8.20 4.45 2.40
N ASP A 144 -7.14 3.67 2.61
CA ASP A 144 -6.01 3.62 1.69
C ASP A 144 -6.29 2.79 0.43
N VAL A 145 -7.17 1.79 0.51
CA VAL A 145 -7.26 0.75 -0.51
C VAL A 145 -8.58 0.73 -1.30
N MET A 146 -9.68 1.22 -0.73
CA MET A 146 -10.98 1.14 -1.41
C MET A 146 -11.05 1.95 -2.71
N GLU A 147 -10.38 3.13 -2.76
CA GLU A 147 -10.36 3.95 -3.99
C GLU A 147 -9.64 3.26 -5.15
N MET A 148 -8.63 2.44 -4.83
CA MET A 148 -7.77 1.81 -5.84
C MET A 148 -8.19 0.39 -6.23
N SER A 149 -9.16 -0.20 -5.55
CA SER A 149 -9.57 -1.59 -5.74
C SER A 149 -10.71 -1.70 -6.75
N ASP A 150 -10.64 -2.71 -7.62
CA ASP A 150 -11.73 -3.09 -8.53
C ASP A 150 -12.79 -3.92 -7.80
N GLU A 151 -12.35 -4.77 -6.88
CA GLU A 151 -13.19 -5.66 -6.06
C GLU A 151 -12.68 -5.67 -4.62
N CYS A 152 -13.59 -5.77 -3.67
CA CYS A 152 -13.32 -5.78 -2.25
C CYS A 152 -13.98 -7.00 -1.59
N VAL A 153 -13.25 -7.67 -0.70
CA VAL A 153 -13.75 -8.77 0.12
C VAL A 153 -13.54 -8.41 1.59
N ILE A 154 -14.63 -8.32 2.35
CA ILE A 154 -14.59 -8.05 3.79
C ILE A 154 -14.61 -9.36 4.56
N LEU A 155 -13.59 -9.54 5.39
CA LEU A 155 -13.46 -10.67 6.29
C LEU A 155 -13.64 -10.21 7.74
N ASP A 156 -14.52 -10.88 8.47
CA ASP A 156 -14.69 -10.70 9.90
C ASP A 156 -14.89 -12.06 10.57
N ASP A 157 -14.20 -12.29 11.67
CA ASP A 157 -14.19 -13.57 12.43
C ASP A 157 -13.99 -14.80 11.52
N GLY A 158 -13.10 -14.69 10.52
CA GLY A 158 -12.77 -15.77 9.58
C GLY A 158 -13.86 -16.08 8.55
N LYS A 159 -14.88 -15.22 8.39
CA LYS A 159 -15.97 -15.36 7.43
C LYS A 159 -15.98 -14.20 6.45
N VAL A 160 -16.40 -14.46 5.22
CA VAL A 160 -16.71 -13.42 4.26
C VAL A 160 -18.05 -12.78 4.66
N ILE A 161 -18.01 -11.48 4.99
CA ILE A 161 -19.20 -10.70 5.35
C ILE A 161 -19.81 -10.08 4.09
N GLU A 162 -18.96 -9.56 3.21
CA GLU A 162 -19.39 -8.90 1.98
C GLU A 162 -18.32 -9.05 0.91
N GLN A 163 -18.73 -9.07 -0.36
CA GLN A 163 -17.82 -9.11 -1.50
C GLN A 163 -18.44 -8.35 -2.68
N GLY A 164 -17.67 -7.59 -3.41
CA GLY A 164 -18.10 -6.92 -4.63
C GLY A 164 -17.41 -5.59 -4.85
N ASN A 165 -18.07 -4.72 -5.61
CA ASN A 165 -17.57 -3.38 -5.88
C ASN A 165 -17.40 -2.59 -4.58
N PRO A 166 -16.27 -1.89 -4.36
CA PRO A 166 -15.98 -1.17 -3.12
C PRO A 166 -17.08 -0.20 -2.67
N LYS A 167 -17.75 0.48 -3.62
CA LYS A 167 -18.86 1.40 -3.29
C LYS A 167 -20.09 0.65 -2.76
N GLU A 168 -20.40 -0.52 -3.30
CA GLU A 168 -21.52 -1.35 -2.84
C GLU A 168 -21.23 -1.94 -1.48
N VAL A 169 -20.00 -2.44 -1.28
CA VAL A 169 -19.51 -2.95 0.00
C VAL A 169 -19.57 -1.85 1.07
N ALA A 170 -19.11 -0.64 0.79
CA ALA A 170 -19.18 0.48 1.72
C ALA A 170 -20.62 0.81 2.12
N ARG A 171 -21.54 0.89 1.16
CA ARG A 171 -22.98 1.12 1.42
C ARG A 171 -23.60 0.03 2.27
N HIS A 172 -23.24 -1.23 2.01
CA HIS A 172 -23.74 -2.34 2.82
C HIS A 172 -23.25 -2.26 4.26
N LEU A 173 -21.97 -2.03 4.48
CA LEU A 173 -21.39 -1.88 5.84
C LEU A 173 -22.07 -0.75 6.63
N GLN A 174 -22.34 0.40 5.99
CA GLN A 174 -23.07 1.51 6.58
C GLN A 174 -24.52 1.10 6.92
N LYS A 175 -25.21 0.45 6.00
CA LYS A 175 -26.62 0.03 6.18
C LYS A 175 -26.82 -0.93 7.34
N ILE A 176 -25.88 -1.85 7.55
CA ILE A 176 -25.95 -2.84 8.66
C ILE A 176 -25.28 -2.33 9.93
N HIS A 177 -24.75 -1.10 9.95
CA HIS A 177 -23.99 -0.52 11.05
C HIS A 177 -22.88 -1.44 11.57
N HIS A 178 -22.14 -2.05 10.62
CA HIS A 178 -21.03 -2.93 10.96
C HIS A 178 -19.89 -2.17 11.66
N PRO A 179 -19.19 -2.74 12.66
CA PRO A 179 -18.07 -2.04 13.33
C PRO A 179 -17.01 -1.50 12.39
N LEU A 180 -16.77 -2.17 11.25
CA LEU A 180 -15.84 -1.73 10.20
C LEU A 180 -16.30 -0.46 9.45
N GLU A 181 -17.55 -0.01 9.64
CA GLU A 181 -18.01 1.29 9.12
C GLU A 181 -17.11 2.44 9.59
N GLN A 182 -16.55 2.34 10.79
CA GLN A 182 -15.65 3.36 11.34
C GLN A 182 -14.31 3.43 10.60
N SER A 183 -13.91 2.35 9.94
CA SER A 183 -12.68 2.25 9.14
C SER A 183 -12.87 2.61 7.67
N LEU A 184 -14.11 2.91 7.25
CA LEU A 184 -14.41 3.39 5.90
C LEU A 184 -13.80 4.78 5.66
N PRO A 185 -13.46 5.10 4.40
CA PRO A 185 -12.96 6.41 4.03
C PRO A 185 -13.81 7.55 4.57
N GLN A 186 -13.17 8.52 5.23
CA GLN A 186 -13.88 9.65 5.84
C GLN A 186 -14.68 10.47 4.83
N ILE A 187 -14.26 10.44 3.56
CA ILE A 187 -14.95 11.11 2.46
C ILE A 187 -16.41 10.66 2.32
N LEU A 188 -16.73 9.39 2.67
CA LEU A 188 -18.09 8.85 2.60
C LEU A 188 -19.05 9.57 3.55
N ARG A 189 -18.55 10.19 4.62
CA ARG A 189 -19.36 11.02 5.53
C ARG A 189 -19.85 12.31 4.88
N LEU A 190 -19.25 12.70 3.76
CA LEU A 190 -19.68 13.87 2.98
C LEU A 190 -20.94 13.54 2.16
N GLU A 191 -21.15 12.29 1.79
CA GLU A 191 -22.34 11.86 1.03
C GLU A 191 -23.63 12.27 1.75
N GLU A 192 -23.80 11.86 2.99
CA GLU A 192 -24.99 12.20 3.78
C GLU A 192 -25.08 13.70 4.05
N LYS A 193 -23.96 14.30 4.46
CA LYS A 193 -23.93 15.71 4.87
C LYS A 193 -24.22 16.67 3.71
N PHE A 194 -23.74 16.37 2.54
CA PHE A 194 -23.84 17.23 1.35
C PHE A 194 -24.73 16.65 0.25
N GLN A 195 -25.34 15.47 0.49
CA GLN A 195 -26.20 14.77 -0.47
C GLN A 195 -25.54 14.63 -1.85
N ILE A 196 -24.25 14.32 -1.87
CA ILE A 196 -23.48 14.05 -3.09
C ILE A 196 -23.53 12.56 -3.42
N GLU A 197 -23.17 12.18 -4.65
CA GLU A 197 -23.03 10.78 -5.03
C GLU A 197 -21.79 10.18 -4.36
N LEU A 198 -21.90 8.89 -3.97
CA LEU A 198 -20.84 8.16 -3.30
C LEU A 198 -19.58 8.13 -4.15
N THR A 199 -18.49 8.66 -3.58
CA THR A 199 -17.17 8.68 -4.20
C THR A 199 -16.09 8.46 -3.16
N PHE A 200 -14.98 7.85 -3.56
CA PHE A 200 -13.75 7.77 -2.77
C PHE A 200 -12.76 8.88 -3.14
N SER A 201 -13.00 9.56 -4.26
CA SER A 201 -12.13 10.64 -4.75
C SER A 201 -12.50 11.98 -4.12
N MET A 202 -11.52 12.61 -3.47
CA MET A 202 -11.67 13.96 -2.90
C MET A 202 -11.91 15.02 -3.99
N GLU A 203 -11.38 14.83 -5.20
CA GLU A 203 -11.61 15.74 -6.33
C GLU A 203 -13.04 15.66 -6.83
N GLU A 204 -13.57 14.46 -7.03
CA GLU A 204 -14.96 14.26 -7.43
C GLU A 204 -15.92 14.82 -6.38
N ALA A 205 -15.68 14.58 -5.09
CA ALA A 205 -16.49 15.13 -4.02
C ALA A 205 -16.48 16.66 -4.04
N ARG A 206 -15.32 17.29 -4.21
CA ARG A 206 -15.20 18.76 -4.32
C ARG A 206 -15.95 19.32 -5.51
N GLU A 207 -15.88 18.66 -6.67
CA GLU A 207 -16.64 19.07 -7.85
C GLU A 207 -18.15 18.98 -7.63
N GLN A 208 -18.62 17.88 -7.05
CA GLN A 208 -20.02 17.69 -6.73
C GLN A 208 -20.53 18.76 -5.73
N ILE A 209 -19.73 19.03 -4.68
CA ILE A 209 -20.06 20.05 -3.68
C ILE A 209 -20.07 21.46 -4.32
N ARG A 210 -19.12 21.80 -5.18
CA ARG A 210 -19.08 23.11 -5.87
C ARG A 210 -20.27 23.35 -6.78
N LYS A 211 -20.86 22.31 -7.35
CA LYS A 211 -22.07 22.42 -8.19
C LYS A 211 -23.34 22.69 -7.40
N LYS A 212 -23.30 22.57 -6.06
CA LYS A 212 -24.44 22.83 -5.17
C LYS A 212 -24.19 24.15 -4.42
N GLU A 213 -25.20 25.01 -4.35
CA GLU A 213 -25.16 26.22 -3.52
C GLU A 213 -25.34 25.83 -2.05
N TYR A 214 -24.28 25.92 -1.27
CA TYR A 214 -24.32 25.74 0.18
C TYR A 214 -24.11 27.06 0.90
N GLN A 215 -24.92 27.33 1.90
CA GLN A 215 -24.65 28.42 2.86
C GLN A 215 -23.53 27.98 3.80
N LEU A 216 -22.38 28.66 3.70
CA LEU A 216 -21.27 28.42 4.63
C LEU A 216 -21.65 28.95 6.01
N ILE A 217 -21.83 28.05 6.96
CA ILE A 217 -21.93 28.39 8.37
C ILE A 217 -20.53 28.84 8.82
N LYS A 218 -20.33 30.11 9.09
CA LYS A 218 -19.08 30.61 9.70
C LYS A 218 -18.89 29.88 11.02
N LYS A 219 -17.80 29.12 11.16
CA LYS A 219 -17.36 28.63 12.46
C LYS A 219 -17.09 29.82 13.35
N THR A 220 -17.81 29.93 14.46
CA THR A 220 -17.43 30.83 15.55
C THR A 220 -16.07 30.41 16.07
N HIS A 221 -15.12 31.34 16.09
CA HIS A 221 -13.82 31.09 16.75
C HIS A 221 -14.10 30.74 18.21
N PHE A 222 -13.66 29.54 18.60
CA PHE A 222 -13.56 29.20 20.02
C PHE A 222 -12.36 29.97 20.59
N GLU A 223 -12.59 30.98 21.39
CA GLU A 223 -11.59 31.55 22.27
C GLU A 223 -11.39 30.59 23.44
N GLY A 224 -10.61 29.53 23.22
CA GLY A 224 -10.20 28.61 24.28
C GLY A 224 -8.94 29.12 24.96
N LYS A 225 -8.84 28.89 26.28
CA LYS A 225 -7.56 29.07 26.99
C LYS A 225 -6.54 28.09 26.40
N THR A 226 -5.32 28.58 26.16
CA THR A 226 -4.21 27.72 25.76
C THR A 226 -3.98 26.65 26.82
N VAL A 227 -4.21 25.38 26.47
CA VAL A 227 -4.03 24.22 27.36
C VAL A 227 -2.61 23.66 27.26
N LEU A 228 -2.01 23.77 26.08
CA LEU A 228 -0.64 23.35 25.82
C LEU A 228 -0.04 24.30 24.79
N SER A 229 1.20 24.75 25.06
CA SER A 229 2.01 25.52 24.10
C SER A 229 3.38 24.86 23.98
N ILE A 230 3.82 24.60 22.78
CA ILE A 230 5.14 24.04 22.49
C ILE A 230 5.89 25.08 21.67
N SER A 231 7.10 25.43 22.11
CA SER A 231 7.98 26.39 21.42
C SER A 231 9.37 25.81 21.24
N HIS A 232 9.90 25.94 20.04
CA HIS A 232 11.26 25.55 19.70
C HIS A 232 11.57 24.08 20.03
N LEU A 233 10.63 23.15 19.73
CA LEU A 233 10.86 21.71 19.92
C LEU A 233 11.83 21.17 18.87
N TYR A 234 12.84 20.48 19.34
CA TYR A 234 13.76 19.70 18.54
C TYR A 234 13.71 18.25 19.00
N ALA A 235 13.57 17.30 18.10
CA ALA A 235 13.59 15.88 18.42
C ALA A 235 14.23 15.06 17.31
N GLY A 236 15.03 14.07 17.68
CA GLY A 236 15.71 13.16 16.76
C GLY A 236 16.01 11.84 17.43
N TYR A 237 16.33 10.82 16.64
CA TYR A 237 16.72 9.50 17.12
C TYR A 237 18.22 9.39 17.44
N GLU A 238 19.04 10.29 16.89
CA GLU A 238 20.49 10.37 17.08
C GLU A 238 20.90 11.79 17.48
N LYS A 239 22.03 11.93 18.20
CA LYS A 239 22.50 13.22 18.74
C LYS A 239 22.79 14.31 17.70
N GLU A 240 22.91 13.94 16.43
CA GLU A 240 23.30 14.87 15.35
C GLU A 240 22.27 14.97 14.22
N LYS A 241 21.10 14.34 14.36
CA LYS A 241 20.10 14.34 13.30
C LYS A 241 18.69 14.56 13.86
N ASP A 242 18.27 15.82 13.85
CA ASP A 242 16.92 16.20 14.24
C ASP A 242 15.91 15.75 13.17
N VAL A 243 14.89 15.03 13.59
CA VAL A 243 13.71 14.68 12.78
C VAL A 243 12.68 15.80 12.84
N LEU A 244 12.59 16.48 13.98
CA LEU A 244 11.80 17.67 14.17
C LEU A 244 12.72 18.81 14.55
N SER A 245 12.64 19.92 13.84
CA SER A 245 13.46 21.12 14.12
C SER A 245 12.56 22.34 14.26
N ASN A 246 12.69 23.04 15.39
CA ASN A 246 12.03 24.31 15.65
C ASN A 246 10.50 24.31 15.49
N LEU A 247 9.86 23.23 15.90
CA LEU A 247 8.39 23.13 15.89
C LEU A 247 7.81 24.01 17.00
N SER A 248 6.82 24.82 16.65
CA SER A 248 6.04 25.63 17.59
C SER A 248 4.56 25.45 17.31
N VAL A 249 3.76 25.16 18.35
CA VAL A 249 2.29 24.95 18.29
C VAL A 249 1.60 25.64 19.46
#